data_8c3f7ca9d699b53a582960892adecb79
#
_entry.id   8c3f7ca9d699b53a582960892adecb79
#
_cell.length_a   1.000
_cell.length_b   1.000
_cell.length_c   1.000
_cell.angle_alpha   90.00
_cell.angle_beta   90.00
_cell.angle_gamma   90.00
#
_symmetry.space_group_name_H-M   'P 1'
#
loop_
_entity.id
_entity.type
_entity.pdbx_description
1 polymer ?
#
loop_
_entity_poly.entity_id
_entity_poly.type
_entity_poly.pdbx_seq_one_letter_code
_entity_poly.pdbx_strand_id
1 'polypeptide(L)'
;MRTSRSVPPWNVAKQTRTFDNVVIVTHGFGSHKDTAGTVHFAEHLTSKYKNYAVIAFDWPCHGADARKKLSIPECMTYLTLVVDYARTELQAQNIYNYSTSFGAYITLRYLIEPAIRPV
;
A
#
# COMPACT_ATOMS: atom_id res chain seq x y z
N MET A 1 16.42 -0.16 -12.79
CA MET A 1 15.83 0.16 -11.48
C MET A 1 14.64 -0.73 -11.20
N ARG A 2 14.55 -1.21 -10.00
CA ARG A 2 13.37 -1.98 -9.61
C ARG A 2 12.14 -1.08 -9.59
N THR A 3 11.03 -1.61 -10.05
CA THR A 3 9.77 -0.91 -10.05
C THR A 3 8.87 -1.35 -8.88
N SER A 4 9.36 -2.31 -8.09
CA SER A 4 8.70 -2.74 -6.87
C SER A 4 9.17 -1.90 -5.69
N ARG A 5 8.25 -1.58 -4.79
CA ARG A 5 8.57 -0.74 -3.65
C ARG A 5 7.75 -1.13 -2.44
N SER A 6 8.42 -1.11 -1.29
CA SER A 6 7.80 -1.35 0.00
C SER A 6 8.21 -0.21 0.92
N VAL A 7 7.28 0.72 1.18
CA VAL A 7 7.57 1.92 1.96
C VAL A 7 6.50 2.17 3.01
N PRO A 8 6.88 2.70 4.19
CA PRO A 8 5.89 3.21 5.13
C PRO A 8 5.37 4.56 4.62
N PRO A 9 4.11 4.89 4.86
CA PRO A 9 3.53 6.14 4.34
C PRO A 9 4.25 7.40 4.79
N TRP A 10 4.85 7.38 5.99
CA TRP A 10 5.54 8.55 6.54
C TRP A 10 7.02 8.63 6.18
N ASN A 11 7.55 7.62 5.53
CA ASN A 11 8.98 7.54 5.20
C ASN A 11 9.14 7.22 3.73
N VAL A 12 8.70 8.15 2.90
CA VAL A 12 8.68 7.98 1.46
C VAL A 12 9.93 8.62 0.86
N ALA A 13 10.74 7.82 0.21
CA ALA A 13 11.89 8.33 -0.52
C ALA A 13 11.42 9.12 -1.73
N LYS A 14 12.14 10.19 -2.07
CA LYS A 14 11.80 10.99 -3.25
C LYS A 14 11.87 10.12 -4.49
N GLN A 15 10.82 10.18 -5.29
CA GLN A 15 10.68 9.38 -6.50
C GLN A 15 10.63 10.27 -7.72
N THR A 16 11.48 10.00 -8.70
CA THR A 16 11.51 10.75 -9.95
C THR A 16 10.82 10.02 -11.09
N ARG A 17 10.65 8.71 -10.94
CA ARG A 17 10.00 7.91 -11.97
C ARG A 17 8.51 7.84 -11.73
N THR A 18 7.73 7.95 -12.82
CA THR A 18 6.27 7.86 -12.77
C THR A 18 5.79 6.52 -13.33
N PHE A 19 4.59 6.11 -12.92
CA PHE A 19 3.98 4.87 -13.38
C PHE A 19 2.51 5.10 -13.61
N ASP A 20 2.01 4.63 -14.74
CA ASP A 20 0.58 4.77 -15.06
C ASP A 20 -0.29 3.92 -14.14
N ASN A 21 0.25 2.79 -13.68
CA ASN A 21 -0.51 1.82 -12.90
C ASN A 21 0.24 1.52 -11.60
N VAL A 22 -0.48 1.58 -10.49
CA VAL A 22 0.06 1.25 -9.18
C VAL A 22 -0.84 0.23 -8.51
N VAL A 23 -0.25 -0.84 -8.01
CA VAL A 23 -0.95 -1.85 -7.21
C VAL A 23 -0.55 -1.64 -5.76
N ILE A 24 -1.53 -1.39 -4.91
CA ILE A 24 -1.33 -1.28 -3.47
C ILE A 24 -1.64 -2.62 -2.85
N VAL A 25 -0.66 -3.20 -2.15
CA VAL A 25 -0.80 -4.49 -1.48
C VAL A 25 -1.05 -4.24 0.00
N THR A 26 -2.16 -4.76 0.51
CA THR A 26 -2.51 -4.65 1.93
C THR A 26 -2.57 -6.04 2.55
N HIS A 27 -1.79 -6.23 3.61
CA HIS A 27 -1.68 -7.55 4.24
C HIS A 27 -2.77 -7.81 5.27
N GLY A 28 -2.92 -9.07 5.68
CA GLY A 28 -3.87 -9.47 6.70
C GLY A 28 -3.38 -9.18 8.12
N PHE A 29 -4.27 -9.29 9.08
CA PHE A 29 -3.96 -9.09 10.49
C PHE A 29 -2.88 -10.07 10.93
N GLY A 30 -1.88 -9.56 11.63
CA GLY A 30 -0.75 -10.38 12.08
C GLY A 30 0.31 -10.66 11.03
N SER A 31 0.13 -10.20 9.80
CA SER A 31 1.10 -10.35 8.73
C SER A 31 1.99 -9.09 8.61
N HIS A 32 2.63 -8.90 7.48
CA HIS A 32 3.49 -7.74 7.23
C HIS A 32 3.76 -7.60 5.72
N LYS A 33 4.39 -6.48 5.35
CA LYS A 33 4.62 -6.15 3.93
C LYS A 33 5.69 -6.99 3.24
N ASP A 34 6.56 -7.63 4.01
CA ASP A 34 7.75 -8.32 3.46
C ASP A 34 7.59 -9.84 3.43
N THR A 35 6.35 -10.34 3.40
CA THR A 35 6.15 -11.78 3.24
C THR A 35 6.66 -12.24 1.88
N ALA A 36 7.07 -13.50 1.79
CA ALA A 36 7.56 -14.07 0.54
C ALA A 36 6.52 -13.92 -0.59
N GLY A 37 5.24 -14.09 -0.27
CA GLY A 37 4.18 -13.94 -1.26
C GLY A 37 4.08 -12.53 -1.81
N THR A 38 4.17 -11.51 -0.95
CA THR A 38 4.13 -10.11 -1.38
C THR A 38 5.33 -9.78 -2.24
N VAL A 39 6.53 -10.15 -1.79
CA VAL A 39 7.76 -9.87 -2.53
C VAL A 39 7.73 -10.56 -3.89
N HIS A 40 7.33 -11.82 -3.93
CA HIS A 40 7.26 -12.59 -5.17
C HIS A 40 6.26 -11.97 -6.14
N PHE A 41 5.08 -11.60 -5.67
CA PHE A 41 4.07 -10.95 -6.49
C PHE A 41 4.61 -9.65 -7.09
N ALA A 42 5.22 -8.81 -6.25
CA ALA A 42 5.74 -7.51 -6.69
C ALA A 42 6.82 -7.68 -7.76
N GLU A 43 7.77 -8.58 -7.52
CA GLU A 43 8.86 -8.81 -8.47
C GLU A 43 8.37 -9.38 -9.78
N HIS A 44 7.43 -10.31 -9.71
CA HIS A 44 6.88 -10.93 -10.91
C HIS A 44 6.12 -9.91 -11.76
N LEU A 45 5.26 -9.11 -11.13
CA LEU A 45 4.47 -8.12 -11.84
C LEU A 45 5.35 -7.06 -12.48
N THR A 46 6.28 -6.49 -11.71
CA THR A 46 7.09 -5.36 -12.19
C THR A 46 8.17 -5.78 -13.18
N SER A 47 8.61 -7.03 -13.16
CA SER A 47 9.51 -7.53 -14.18
C SER A 47 8.82 -7.73 -15.52
N LYS A 48 7.52 -8.00 -15.50
CA LYS A 48 6.74 -8.29 -16.70
C LYS A 48 6.12 -7.04 -17.31
N TYR A 49 5.69 -6.09 -16.49
CA TYR A 49 4.99 -4.88 -16.94
C TYR A 49 5.73 -3.63 -16.47
N LYS A 50 6.31 -2.89 -17.42
CA LYS A 50 7.23 -1.78 -17.13
C LYS A 50 6.54 -0.53 -16.57
N ASN A 51 5.26 -0.34 -16.86
CA ASN A 51 4.52 0.84 -16.39
C ASN A 51 3.70 0.55 -15.12
N TYR A 52 4.05 -0.52 -14.41
CA TYR A 52 3.44 -0.87 -13.13
C TYR A 52 4.42 -0.67 -12.00
N ALA A 53 3.93 -0.16 -10.88
CA ALA A 53 4.65 -0.15 -9.62
C ALA A 53 3.80 -0.86 -8.57
N VAL A 54 4.46 -1.42 -7.58
CA VAL A 54 3.79 -2.07 -6.45
C VAL A 54 4.22 -1.36 -5.17
N ILE A 55 3.24 -0.96 -4.36
CA ILE A 55 3.49 -0.42 -3.04
C ILE A 55 2.91 -1.39 -2.02
N ALA A 56 3.77 -1.88 -1.14
CA ALA A 56 3.34 -2.65 0.02
C ALA A 56 3.75 -1.89 1.27
N PHE A 57 2.89 -1.86 2.25
CA PHE A 57 3.16 -1.15 3.50
C PHE A 57 2.61 -1.96 4.68
N ASP A 58 3.16 -1.66 5.86
CA ASP A 58 2.69 -2.29 7.10
C ASP A 58 1.56 -1.45 7.70
N TRP A 59 0.48 -2.14 8.09
CA TRP A 59 -0.55 -1.51 8.89
C TRP A 59 0.01 -1.03 10.23
N PRO A 60 -0.65 -0.07 10.91
CA PRO A 60 -0.27 0.25 12.29
C PRO A 60 -0.17 -1.00 13.13
N CYS A 61 0.75 -1.03 14.07
CA CYS A 61 0.96 -2.15 15.01
C CYS A 61 1.45 -3.43 14.34
N HIS A 62 1.95 -3.35 13.12
CA HIS A 62 2.47 -4.50 12.38
C HIS A 62 3.89 -4.22 11.90
N GLY A 63 4.59 -5.29 11.50
CA GLY A 63 5.95 -5.17 11.03
C GLY A 63 6.87 -4.62 12.13
N ALA A 64 7.57 -3.54 11.84
CA ALA A 64 8.49 -2.91 12.79
C ALA A 64 7.78 -2.09 13.86
N ASP A 65 6.49 -1.81 13.71
CA ASP A 65 5.70 -1.07 14.70
C ASP A 65 5.26 -2.01 15.82
N ALA A 66 5.90 -1.90 16.98
CA ALA A 66 5.67 -2.81 18.10
C ALA A 66 4.45 -2.45 18.96
N ARG A 67 3.72 -1.40 18.62
CA ARG A 67 2.50 -1.03 19.34
C ARG A 67 1.47 -2.15 19.22
N LYS A 68 0.60 -2.27 20.22
CA LYS A 68 -0.36 -3.38 20.27
C LYS A 68 -1.82 -2.95 20.10
N LYS A 69 -2.09 -1.66 20.06
CA LYS A 69 -3.45 -1.16 19.98
C LYS A 69 -3.74 -0.65 18.57
N LEU A 70 -4.35 -1.49 17.78
CA LEU A 70 -4.72 -1.18 16.40
C LEU A 70 -6.04 -0.42 16.38
N SER A 71 -6.13 0.62 15.56
CA SER A 71 -7.37 1.36 15.37
C SER A 71 -7.69 1.50 13.89
N ILE A 72 -8.99 1.47 13.58
CA ILE A 72 -9.47 1.65 12.21
C ILE A 72 -9.12 3.05 11.67
N PRO A 73 -9.33 4.15 12.43
CA PRO A 73 -8.97 5.48 11.92
C PRO A 73 -7.50 5.59 11.52
N GLU A 74 -6.60 4.98 12.28
CA GLU A 74 -5.17 5.03 11.93
C GLU A 74 -4.89 4.23 10.65
N CYS A 75 -5.57 3.10 10.47
CA CYS A 75 -5.47 2.33 9.23
C CYS A 75 -5.94 3.15 8.03
N MET A 76 -7.03 3.90 8.19
CA MET A 76 -7.53 4.78 7.13
C MET A 76 -6.53 5.87 6.79
N THR A 77 -5.85 6.42 7.80
CA THR A 77 -4.80 7.41 7.58
C THR A 77 -3.65 6.82 6.78
N TYR A 78 -3.20 5.63 7.13
CA TYR A 78 -2.13 4.96 6.41
C TYR A 78 -2.50 4.73 4.95
N LEU A 79 -3.70 4.20 4.71
CA LEU A 79 -4.12 3.92 3.34
C LEU A 79 -4.26 5.20 2.52
N THR A 80 -4.80 6.26 3.13
CA THR A 80 -4.91 7.57 2.48
C THR A 80 -3.53 8.10 2.06
N LEU A 81 -2.54 8.00 2.95
CA LEU A 81 -1.18 8.47 2.65
C LEU A 81 -0.57 7.68 1.49
N VAL A 82 -0.80 6.37 1.44
CA VAL A 82 -0.28 5.53 0.36
C VAL A 82 -0.98 5.88 -0.96
N VAL A 83 -2.29 6.05 -0.96
CA VAL A 83 -3.04 6.45 -2.15
C VAL A 83 -2.56 7.80 -2.65
N ASP A 84 -2.38 8.77 -1.75
CA ASP A 84 -1.89 10.10 -2.13
C ASP A 84 -0.49 10.02 -2.73
N TYR A 85 0.39 9.21 -2.15
CA TYR A 85 1.73 9.01 -2.69
C TYR A 85 1.66 8.44 -4.12
N ALA A 86 0.81 7.44 -4.33
CA ALA A 86 0.67 6.85 -5.66
C ALA A 86 0.19 7.89 -6.69
N ARG A 87 -0.74 8.75 -6.31
CA ARG A 87 -1.29 9.74 -7.23
C ARG A 87 -0.34 10.91 -7.47
N THR A 88 0.29 11.42 -6.42
CA THR A 88 1.10 12.65 -6.51
C THR A 88 2.54 12.36 -6.90
N GLU A 89 3.19 11.41 -6.24
CA GLU A 89 4.61 11.14 -6.50
C GLU A 89 4.83 10.19 -7.68
N LEU A 90 4.00 9.16 -7.81
CA LEU A 90 4.11 8.22 -8.92
C LEU A 90 3.23 8.59 -10.10
N GLN A 91 2.33 9.56 -9.92
CA GLN A 91 1.42 10.07 -10.95
C GLN A 91 0.55 8.96 -11.56
N ALA A 92 0.08 8.07 -10.71
CA ALA A 92 -0.73 6.94 -11.15
C ALA A 92 -2.07 7.40 -11.73
N GLN A 93 -2.39 6.90 -12.90
CA GLN A 93 -3.71 7.09 -13.50
C GLN A 93 -4.68 6.03 -13.00
N ASN A 94 -4.17 4.82 -12.75
CA ASN A 94 -4.97 3.70 -12.26
C ASN A 94 -4.34 3.15 -11.00
N ILE A 95 -5.16 2.98 -9.96
CA ILE A 95 -4.74 2.41 -8.69
C ILE A 95 -5.56 1.14 -8.46
N TYR A 96 -4.86 0.04 -8.24
CA TYR A 96 -5.45 -1.26 -7.97
C TYR A 96 -5.10 -1.69 -6.57
N ASN A 97 -5.94 -2.50 -5.96
CA ASN A 97 -5.69 -3.04 -4.64
C ASN A 97 -5.61 -4.55 -4.69
N TYR A 98 -4.54 -5.08 -4.12
CA TYR A 98 -4.40 -6.51 -3.88
C TYR A 98 -4.41 -6.70 -2.37
N SER A 99 -5.57 -7.11 -1.84
CA SER A 99 -5.83 -7.06 -0.42
C SER A 99 -6.19 -8.45 0.10
N THR A 100 -5.72 -8.76 1.30
CA THR A 100 -5.92 -10.06 1.94
C THR A 100 -6.57 -9.86 3.31
N SER A 101 -7.67 -10.58 3.57
CA SER A 101 -8.29 -10.68 4.90
C SER A 101 -8.56 -9.30 5.52
N PHE A 102 -7.88 -8.96 6.62
CA PHE A 102 -8.05 -7.67 7.29
C PHE A 102 -7.78 -6.50 6.34
N GLY A 103 -6.75 -6.63 5.50
CA GLY A 103 -6.44 -5.60 4.50
C GLY A 103 -7.60 -5.39 3.53
N ALA A 104 -8.28 -6.46 3.13
CA ALA A 104 -9.45 -6.36 2.27
C ALA A 104 -10.60 -5.66 2.98
N TYR A 105 -10.80 -5.94 4.26
CA TYR A 105 -11.83 -5.28 5.04
C TYR A 105 -11.62 -3.76 5.10
N ILE A 106 -10.40 -3.33 5.44
CA ILE A 106 -10.07 -1.90 5.50
C ILE A 106 -10.20 -1.24 4.13
N THR A 107 -9.69 -1.89 3.09
CA THR A 107 -9.73 -1.35 1.74
C THR A 107 -11.16 -1.18 1.24
N LEU A 108 -12.02 -2.15 1.47
CA LEU A 108 -13.42 -2.05 1.08
C LEU A 108 -14.12 -0.92 1.83
N ARG A 109 -13.90 -0.78 3.13
CA ARG A 109 -14.49 0.33 3.88
C ARG A 109 -13.99 1.67 3.38
N TYR A 110 -12.70 1.77 3.06
CA TYR A 110 -12.12 2.98 2.49
C TYR A 110 -12.83 3.38 1.19
N LEU A 111 -13.14 2.41 0.34
CA LEU A 111 -13.75 2.68 -0.98
C LEU A 111 -15.23 3.01 -0.90
N ILE A 112 -15.98 2.34 -0.02
CA ILE A 112 -17.44 2.47 0.00
C ILE A 112 -17.97 3.39 1.10
N GLU A 113 -17.13 3.81 2.05
CA GLU A 113 -17.52 4.71 3.13
C GLU A 113 -16.61 5.93 3.17
N PRO A 114 -16.73 6.84 2.19
CA PRO A 114 -15.82 7.99 2.14
C PRO A 114 -15.79 8.84 3.41
N ALA A 115 -16.85 8.82 4.20
CA ALA A 115 -16.94 9.62 5.43
C ALA A 115 -15.93 9.19 6.49
N ILE A 116 -15.39 7.97 6.44
CA ILE A 116 -14.40 7.52 7.42
C ILE A 116 -12.97 7.82 7.01
N ARG A 117 -12.76 8.35 5.81
CA ARG A 117 -11.42 8.76 5.37
C ARG A 117 -11.02 10.05 6.07
N PRO A 118 -9.72 10.21 6.42
CA PRO A 118 -9.27 11.49 6.91
C PRO A 118 -9.43 12.56 5.82
N VAL A 119 -9.64 13.77 6.28
CA VAL A 119 -9.84 14.93 5.39
C VAL A 119 -8.50 15.45 4.89
#